data_a4d5cd19aedd59d345bcc1b0adb3ca19
#
_entry.id   a4d5cd19aedd59d345bcc1b0adb3ca19
#
_cell.length_a   1.000
_cell.length_b   1.000
_cell.length_c   1.000
_cell.angle_alpha   90.00
_cell.angle_beta   90.00
_cell.angle_gamma   90.00
#
_symmetry.space_group_name_H-M   'P 1'
#
loop_
_entity.id
_entity.type
_entity.pdbx_description
1 polymer ?
#
loop_
_entity_poly.entity_id
_entity_poly.type
_entity_poly.pdbx_seq_one_letter_code
_entity_poly.pdbx_strand_id
1 'polypeptide(L)'
;MRLLIDTQILLWVIYQPEKLSPAIRERLCDGNNDVFFSAVSIAEIAIKSSLGRPDFPFQAEEVAQAARDTTFLELPLGVRHAIRLATLPWHHRDPFDRLLVAQAIEEGVRFVTADSLLAAYSDLVETL
;
A
#
# COMPACT_ATOMS: atom_id res chain seq x y z
N MET A 1 5.67 -14.03 7.37
CA MET A 1 5.30 -13.61 6.01
C MET A 1 5.53 -12.11 5.87
N ARG A 2 5.96 -11.67 4.72
CA ARG A 2 6.19 -10.24 4.43
C ARG A 2 5.08 -9.74 3.53
N LEU A 3 4.38 -8.68 3.97
CA LEU A 3 3.22 -8.12 3.30
C LEU A 3 3.44 -6.62 3.02
N LEU A 4 3.12 -6.18 1.82
CA LEU A 4 3.02 -4.76 1.48
C LEU A 4 1.54 -4.44 1.30
N ILE A 5 1.05 -3.43 2.01
CA ILE A 5 -0.36 -3.02 1.89
C ILE A 5 -0.47 -1.80 0.98
N ASP A 6 -1.57 -1.72 0.23
CA ASP A 6 -1.83 -0.57 -0.62
C ASP A 6 -2.32 0.63 0.21
N THR A 7 -2.43 1.77 -0.46
CA THR A 7 -2.84 3.02 0.19
C THR A 7 -4.23 2.91 0.82
N GLN A 8 -5.18 2.28 0.14
CA GLN A 8 -6.54 2.15 0.65
C GLN A 8 -6.58 1.25 1.88
N ILE A 9 -5.85 0.14 1.88
CA ILE A 9 -5.76 -0.76 3.04
C ILE A 9 -5.15 -0.01 4.22
N LEU A 10 -4.09 0.76 3.97
CA LEU A 10 -3.45 1.57 5.01
C LEU A 10 -4.45 2.54 5.66
N LEU A 11 -5.22 3.26 4.85
CA LEU A 11 -6.22 4.20 5.36
C LEU A 11 -7.33 3.48 6.14
N TRP A 12 -7.78 2.31 5.67
CA TRP A 12 -8.77 1.52 6.39
C TRP A 12 -8.25 1.03 7.74
N VAL A 13 -7.02 0.53 7.79
CA VAL A 13 -6.43 0.07 9.06
C VAL A 13 -6.44 1.19 10.09
N ILE A 14 -6.10 2.40 9.69
CA ILE A 14 -5.94 3.53 10.62
C ILE A 14 -7.29 4.17 10.99
N TYR A 15 -8.16 4.40 10.00
CA TYR A 15 -9.35 5.22 10.19
C TYR A 15 -10.68 4.46 10.12
N GLN A 16 -10.73 3.34 9.42
CA GLN A 16 -11.96 2.59 9.20
C GLN A 16 -11.70 1.07 9.24
N PRO A 17 -11.16 0.56 10.36
CA PRO A 17 -10.79 -0.86 10.44
C PRO A 17 -11.98 -1.82 10.25
N GLU A 18 -13.21 -1.36 10.46
CA GLU A 18 -14.42 -2.15 10.23
C GLU A 18 -14.63 -2.49 8.74
N LYS A 19 -13.96 -1.80 7.84
CA LYS A 19 -13.99 -2.13 6.40
C LYS A 19 -13.17 -3.37 6.06
N LEU A 20 -12.31 -3.80 6.96
CA LEU A 20 -11.50 -5.01 6.80
C LEU A 20 -12.19 -6.18 7.51
N SER A 21 -12.16 -7.37 6.89
CA SER A 21 -12.67 -8.56 7.54
C SER A 21 -11.85 -8.87 8.81
N PRO A 22 -12.44 -9.55 9.81
CA PRO A 22 -11.69 -9.96 11.00
C PRO A 22 -10.44 -10.77 10.67
N ALA A 23 -10.50 -11.64 9.65
CA ALA A 23 -9.37 -12.45 9.24
C ALA A 23 -8.20 -11.61 8.72
N ILE A 24 -8.50 -10.56 7.94
CA ILE A 24 -7.47 -9.66 7.43
C ILE A 24 -6.88 -8.82 8.56
N ARG A 25 -7.71 -8.29 9.45
CA ARG A 25 -7.21 -7.52 10.61
C ARG A 25 -6.28 -8.36 11.48
N GLU A 26 -6.65 -9.60 11.75
CA GLU A 26 -5.83 -10.52 12.51
C GLU A 26 -4.49 -10.75 11.82
N ARG A 27 -4.50 -10.96 10.52
CA ARG A 27 -3.29 -11.20 9.73
C ARG A 27 -2.35 -10.00 9.75
N LEU A 28 -2.88 -8.79 9.64
CA LEU A 28 -2.08 -7.55 9.68
C LEU A 28 -1.54 -7.25 11.08
N CYS A 29 -2.18 -7.77 12.13
CA CYS A 29 -1.76 -7.60 13.51
C CYS A 29 -0.90 -8.75 14.04
N ASP A 30 -0.73 -9.82 13.26
CA ASP A 30 0.06 -10.98 13.66
C ASP A 30 1.54 -10.62 13.72
N GLY A 31 2.14 -10.76 14.91
CA GLY A 31 3.55 -10.44 15.13
C GLY A 31 4.54 -11.31 14.34
N ASN A 32 4.08 -12.43 13.75
CA ASN A 32 4.89 -13.26 12.88
C ASN A 32 4.95 -12.72 11.44
N ASN A 33 4.13 -11.72 11.12
CA ASN A 33 4.12 -11.08 9.80
C ASN A 33 4.80 -9.73 9.88
N ASP A 34 5.65 -9.44 8.89
CA ASP A 34 6.19 -8.11 8.68
C ASP A 34 5.29 -7.38 7.70
N VAL A 35 4.60 -6.36 8.17
CA VAL A 35 3.68 -5.56 7.35
C VAL A 35 4.35 -4.24 7.01
N PHE A 36 4.47 -3.97 5.71
CA PHE A 36 5.10 -2.76 5.20
C PHE A 36 4.04 -1.80 4.67
N PHE A 37 4.27 -0.51 4.91
CA PHE A 37 3.61 0.56 4.17
C PHE A 37 4.66 1.32 3.36
N SER A 38 4.30 1.77 2.17
CA SER A 38 5.25 2.36 1.24
C SER A 38 5.30 3.88 1.34
N ALA A 39 6.50 4.44 1.12
CA ALA A 39 6.67 5.86 0.87
C ALA A 39 5.80 6.34 -0.31
N VAL A 40 5.52 5.46 -1.28
CA VAL A 40 4.62 5.75 -2.40
C VAL A 40 3.21 6.07 -1.91
N SER A 41 2.69 5.32 -0.94
CA SER A 41 1.37 5.60 -0.36
C SER A 41 1.33 6.95 0.34
N ILE A 42 2.38 7.30 1.04
CA ILE A 42 2.48 8.60 1.71
C ILE A 42 2.55 9.73 0.67
N ALA A 43 3.30 9.54 -0.43
CA ALA A 43 3.35 10.51 -1.52
C ALA A 43 1.97 10.70 -2.18
N GLU A 44 1.25 9.61 -2.42
CA GLU A 44 -0.11 9.66 -2.95
C GLU A 44 -1.03 10.48 -2.05
N ILE A 45 -0.99 10.21 -0.75
CA ILE A 45 -1.81 10.92 0.24
C ILE A 45 -1.45 12.40 0.26
N ALA A 46 -0.15 12.73 0.24
CA ALA A 46 0.32 14.11 0.26
C ALA A 46 -0.17 14.88 -0.96
N ILE A 47 -0.11 14.27 -2.15
CA ILE A 47 -0.58 14.90 -3.38
C ILE A 47 -2.09 15.12 -3.33
N LYS A 48 -2.86 14.08 -2.94
CA LYS A 48 -4.32 14.19 -2.87
C LYS A 48 -4.79 15.19 -1.81
N SER A 49 -4.14 15.24 -0.66
CA SER A 49 -4.49 16.21 0.37
C SER A 49 -4.19 17.64 -0.06
N SER A 50 -3.16 17.85 -0.88
CA SER A 50 -2.81 19.18 -1.38
C SER A 50 -3.86 19.77 -2.32
N LEU A 51 -4.75 18.93 -2.87
CA LEU A 51 -5.85 19.37 -3.74
C LEU A 51 -7.00 19.99 -2.95
N GLY A 52 -7.01 19.87 -1.63
CA GLY A 52 -7.99 20.51 -0.76
C GLY A 52 -9.42 20.01 -0.89
N ARG A 53 -9.64 18.79 -1.41
CA ARG A 53 -10.98 18.24 -1.57
C ARG A 53 -11.56 17.78 -0.24
N PRO A 54 -12.83 18.12 0.09
CA PRO A 54 -13.44 17.71 1.36
C PRO A 54 -13.58 16.19 1.54
N ASP A 55 -13.67 15.45 0.42
CA ASP A 55 -13.79 13.99 0.46
C ASP A 55 -12.47 13.28 0.76
N PHE A 56 -11.36 14.03 0.86
CA PHE A 56 -10.07 13.48 1.20
C PHE A 56 -9.43 14.27 2.36
N PRO A 57 -9.84 14.01 3.62
CA PRO A 57 -9.40 14.80 4.77
C PRO A 57 -8.08 14.32 5.38
N PHE A 58 -7.40 13.38 4.75
CA PHE A 58 -6.21 12.74 5.32
C PHE A 58 -4.97 13.61 5.16
N GLN A 59 -4.09 13.59 6.17
CA GLN A 59 -2.81 14.30 6.16
C GLN A 59 -1.66 13.30 6.17
N ALA A 60 -0.71 13.47 5.25
CA ALA A 60 0.37 12.50 5.05
C ALA A 60 1.19 12.26 6.32
N GLU A 61 1.52 13.31 7.07
CA GLU A 61 2.30 13.19 8.30
C GLU A 61 1.55 12.38 9.37
N GLU A 62 0.26 12.63 9.53
CA GLU A 62 -0.57 11.89 10.48
C GLU A 62 -0.69 10.42 10.12
N VAL A 63 -0.88 10.12 8.84
CA VAL A 63 -0.97 8.74 8.36
C VAL A 63 0.34 7.99 8.60
N ALA A 64 1.46 8.62 8.27
CA ALA A 64 2.78 8.00 8.47
C ALA A 64 3.03 7.72 9.95
N GLN A 65 2.72 8.66 10.83
CA GLN A 65 2.91 8.47 12.26
C GLN A 65 2.00 7.36 12.80
N ALA A 66 0.74 7.36 12.39
CA ALA A 66 -0.19 6.31 12.81
C ALA A 66 0.26 4.93 12.34
N ALA A 67 0.80 4.83 11.12
CA ALA A 67 1.35 3.58 10.60
C ALA A 67 2.53 3.09 11.44
N ARG A 68 3.44 3.98 11.81
CA ARG A 68 4.55 3.64 12.70
C ARG A 68 4.06 3.17 14.07
N ASP A 69 3.03 3.82 14.60
CA ASP A 69 2.45 3.48 15.90
C ASP A 69 1.78 2.10 15.90
N THR A 70 1.36 1.60 14.72
CA THR A 70 0.82 0.25 14.57
C THR A 70 1.91 -0.80 14.41
N THR A 71 3.19 -0.44 14.51
CA THR A 71 4.34 -1.31 14.28
C THR A 71 4.55 -1.71 12.82
N PHE A 72 3.90 -1.05 11.87
CA PHE A 72 4.17 -1.26 10.46
C PHE A 72 5.54 -0.70 10.09
N LEU A 73 6.20 -1.37 9.14
CA LEU A 73 7.54 -1.02 8.69
C LEU A 73 7.47 -0.15 7.44
N GLU A 74 8.35 0.84 7.35
CA GLU A 74 8.42 1.70 6.17
C GLU A 74 9.18 1.00 5.04
N LEU A 75 8.61 1.04 3.83
CA LEU A 75 9.31 0.63 2.62
C LEU A 75 9.64 1.88 1.79
N PRO A 76 10.91 2.27 1.73
CA PRO A 76 11.29 3.43 0.92
C PRO A 76 11.20 3.12 -0.56
N LEU A 77 10.99 4.15 -1.38
CA LEU A 77 10.99 4.03 -2.84
C LEU A 77 12.44 4.11 -3.33
N GLY A 78 12.93 2.99 -3.85
CA GLY A 78 14.28 2.91 -4.39
C GLY A 78 14.33 3.01 -5.90
N VAL A 79 15.52 3.24 -6.43
CA VAL A 79 15.75 3.33 -7.88
C VAL A 79 15.34 2.04 -8.59
N ARG A 80 15.61 0.87 -7.99
CA ARG A 80 15.23 -0.42 -8.56
C ARG A 80 13.72 -0.54 -8.74
N HIS A 81 12.93 -0.03 -7.79
CA HIS A 81 11.48 -0.01 -7.88
C HIS A 81 11.03 0.84 -9.08
N ALA A 82 11.61 2.03 -9.21
CA ALA A 82 11.27 2.94 -10.31
C ALA A 82 11.61 2.34 -11.68
N ILE A 83 12.77 1.68 -11.80
CA ILE A 83 13.18 1.03 -13.04
C ILE A 83 12.20 -0.09 -13.43
N ARG A 84 11.69 -0.83 -12.44
CA ARG A 84 10.74 -1.93 -12.68
C ARG A 84 9.49 -1.45 -13.43
N LEU A 85 9.08 -0.20 -13.27
CA LEU A 85 7.93 0.34 -13.99
C LEU A 85 8.03 0.18 -15.50
N ALA A 86 9.24 0.26 -16.05
CA ALA A 86 9.45 0.14 -17.49
C ALA A 86 9.06 -1.24 -18.04
N THR A 87 9.05 -2.27 -17.20
CA THR A 87 8.75 -3.65 -17.61
C THR A 87 7.32 -4.07 -17.29
N LEU A 88 6.55 -3.24 -16.57
CA LEU A 88 5.17 -3.60 -16.22
C LEU A 88 4.25 -3.39 -17.41
N PRO A 89 3.40 -4.38 -17.75
CA PRO A 89 2.36 -4.16 -18.75
C PRO A 89 1.32 -3.15 -18.26
N TRP A 90 0.51 -2.63 -19.19
CA TRP A 90 -0.45 -1.57 -18.89
C TRP A 90 -1.82 -2.13 -18.49
N HIS A 91 -1.87 -2.92 -17.41
CA HIS A 91 -3.13 -3.42 -16.85
C HIS A 91 -3.87 -2.35 -16.04
N HIS A 92 -3.17 -1.33 -15.58
CA HIS A 92 -3.71 -0.24 -14.77
C HIS A 92 -2.99 1.07 -15.14
N ARG A 93 -3.68 2.20 -14.99
CA ARG A 93 -3.11 3.52 -15.36
C ARG A 93 -2.60 4.31 -14.17
N ASP A 94 -3.05 3.99 -12.96
CA ASP A 94 -2.66 4.73 -11.76
C ASP A 94 -1.17 4.54 -11.47
N PRO A 95 -0.36 5.60 -11.52
CA PRO A 95 1.09 5.48 -11.32
C PRO A 95 1.44 5.04 -9.90
N PHE A 96 0.65 5.40 -8.90
CA PHE A 96 0.92 4.99 -7.52
C PHE A 96 0.71 3.49 -7.35
N ASP A 97 -0.40 2.96 -7.87
CA ASP A 97 -0.66 1.52 -7.81
C ASP A 97 0.41 0.73 -8.57
N ARG A 98 0.82 1.22 -9.72
CA ARG A 98 1.88 0.58 -10.51
C ARG A 98 3.22 0.59 -9.78
N LEU A 99 3.56 1.67 -9.07
CA LEU A 99 4.75 1.74 -8.24
C LEU A 99 4.70 0.75 -7.08
N LEU A 100 3.56 0.59 -6.45
CA LEU A 100 3.38 -0.38 -5.36
C LEU A 100 3.57 -1.81 -5.87
N VAL A 101 3.02 -2.13 -7.04
CA VAL A 101 3.22 -3.44 -7.67
C VAL A 101 4.71 -3.66 -7.98
N ALA A 102 5.38 -2.64 -8.52
CA ALA A 102 6.81 -2.70 -8.82
C ALA A 102 7.63 -2.99 -7.56
N GLN A 103 7.30 -2.33 -6.45
CA GLN A 103 7.95 -2.57 -5.17
C GLN A 103 7.74 -4.00 -4.69
N ALA A 104 6.52 -4.50 -4.76
CA ALA A 104 6.21 -5.86 -4.33
C ALA A 104 7.00 -6.89 -5.12
N ILE A 105 7.09 -6.72 -6.43
CA ILE A 105 7.83 -7.63 -7.31
C ILE A 105 9.32 -7.59 -6.98
N GLU A 106 9.91 -6.40 -6.87
CA GLU A 106 11.34 -6.25 -6.58
C GLU A 106 11.72 -6.79 -5.20
N GLU A 107 10.87 -6.58 -4.20
CA GLU A 107 11.12 -7.05 -2.85
C GLU A 107 10.71 -8.49 -2.62
N GLY A 108 9.97 -9.10 -3.56
CA GLY A 108 9.45 -10.45 -3.40
C GLY A 108 8.48 -10.57 -2.25
N VAL A 109 7.68 -9.55 -2.00
CA VAL A 109 6.68 -9.54 -0.92
C VAL A 109 5.27 -9.67 -1.49
N ARG A 110 4.37 -10.20 -0.69
CA ARG A 110 2.96 -10.28 -1.06
C ARG A 110 2.33 -8.90 -0.97
N PHE A 111 1.60 -8.51 -2.01
CA PHE A 111 0.94 -7.20 -2.08
C PHE A 111 -0.55 -7.36 -1.80
N VAL A 112 -1.01 -6.78 -0.71
CA VAL A 112 -2.43 -6.83 -0.29
C VAL A 112 -3.12 -5.56 -0.76
N THR A 113 -4.12 -5.69 -1.62
CA THR A 113 -4.80 -4.57 -2.24
C THR A 113 -6.32 -4.75 -2.24
N ALA A 114 -7.04 -3.62 -2.27
CA ALA A 114 -8.48 -3.60 -2.49
C ALA A 114 -8.85 -3.57 -3.98
N ASP A 115 -7.89 -3.37 -4.88
CA ASP A 115 -8.13 -3.23 -6.31
C ASP A 115 -7.86 -4.54 -7.05
N SER A 116 -8.93 -5.20 -7.51
CA SER A 116 -8.84 -6.49 -8.20
C SER A 116 -8.12 -6.41 -9.54
N LEU A 117 -8.05 -5.24 -10.16
CA LEU A 117 -7.34 -5.09 -11.44
C LEU A 117 -5.84 -5.34 -11.30
N LEU A 118 -5.28 -5.15 -10.11
CA LEU A 118 -3.84 -5.32 -9.89
C LEU A 118 -3.42 -6.79 -9.86
N ALA A 119 -4.34 -7.72 -9.68
CA ALA A 119 -4.03 -9.16 -9.69
C ALA A 119 -3.42 -9.63 -11.00
N ALA A 120 -3.69 -8.94 -12.11
CA ALA A 120 -3.15 -9.27 -13.42
C ALA A 120 -1.62 -9.11 -13.51
N TYR A 121 -1.01 -8.34 -12.60
CA TYR A 121 0.43 -8.07 -12.65
C TYR A 121 1.31 -9.20 -12.11
N SER A 122 0.86 -9.93 -11.10
CA SER A 122 1.70 -10.91 -10.42
C SER A 122 0.89 -11.80 -9.50
N ASP A 123 1.36 -13.04 -9.31
CA ASP A 123 0.81 -13.96 -8.31
C ASP A 123 1.08 -13.48 -6.87
N LEU A 124 1.96 -12.51 -6.69
CA LEU A 124 2.19 -11.89 -5.38
C LEU A 124 1.02 -11.01 -4.94
N VAL A 125 0.17 -10.58 -5.88
CA VAL A 125 -0.96 -9.70 -5.57
C VAL A 125 -2.10 -10.52 -4.98
N GLU A 126 -2.55 -10.08 -3.81
CA GLU A 126 -3.69 -10.67 -3.11
C GLU A 126 -4.78 -9.60 -2.98
N THR A 127 -5.92 -9.87 -3.59
CA THR A 127 -7.06 -8.95 -3.57
C THR A 127 -8.00 -9.30 -2.42
N LEU A 128 -8.48 -8.28 -1.72
CA LEU A 128 -9.47 -8.44 -0.66
C LEU A 128 -10.89 -8.55 -1.21
#